data_d5402ba445b28c2c210dcc91529786ec
#
_entry.id   d5402ba445b28c2c210dcc91529786ec
#
_cell.length_a   1.000
_cell.length_b   1.000
_cell.length_c   1.000
_cell.angle_alpha   90.00
_cell.angle_beta   90.00
_cell.angle_gamma   90.00
#
_symmetry.space_group_name_H-M   'P 1'
#
loop_
_entity.id
_entity.type
_entity.pdbx_description
1 polymer ?
#
loop_
_entity_poly.entity_id
_entity_poly.type
_entity_poly.pdbx_seq_one_letter_code
_entity_poly.pdbx_strand_id
1 'polypeptide(L)'
;MVKRVCFISLTLLLTLMTPHSTQACGGFFCSNVPMNQAAERILFTKRNDGKITTHVQIQFSGSKTDFAWILPVPSVPELGISHNSVFQQLQFATQPTFQLEWEESDCEFLPPPIFRNFDDGVLEAAAGGDVEVIAEERIGPYDTAIITSTDPTAMTEWLVNNGYQLDALGADLLRPYTDMGMYFIALRLAPDSDVGDLQPISMTYEAQNPMIPIKLTAIAAEPNMGVQVWILGQDRAIPENYLHVEINEAAIDWLNFGSNYDQVLTDAADEAGGQAFTTEYAGKSSIMADRIYRPGQYDNLGLLSSRTDPVSFLEGLLILGFPRDAQMQSLIRRNITIPQRVWDEGVLQVIYRGDRERYEEAKKDSVTFQATVERSFYNNLEAYREYLGDVQFDPVAFISDIDNIIVTPLTEAQALFADHPYLTRLYTTLSANEMTVDPTFAFNPDLLEVSNIHTAKAKYE
;
A
#
# COMPACT_ATOMS: atom_id res chain seq x y z
N MET A 1 -39.78 72.42 -12.32
CA MET A 1 -38.36 72.08 -12.45
C MET A 1 -38.12 70.71 -11.87
N VAL A 2 -38.00 69.73 -12.71
CA VAL A 2 -37.78 68.35 -12.27
C VAL A 2 -36.40 67.94 -12.79
N LYS A 3 -35.45 67.66 -11.85
CA LYS A 3 -34.12 67.13 -12.17
C LYS A 3 -34.24 65.65 -12.37
N ARG A 4 -33.98 65.14 -13.56
CA ARG A 4 -33.79 63.73 -13.87
C ARG A 4 -32.38 63.34 -13.42
N VAL A 5 -32.30 62.42 -12.46
CA VAL A 5 -31.05 61.72 -12.07
C VAL A 5 -30.92 60.47 -12.92
N CYS A 6 -29.85 60.38 -13.69
CA CYS A 6 -29.52 59.22 -14.53
C CYS A 6 -28.74 58.21 -13.68
N PHE A 7 -29.31 57.05 -13.35
CA PHE A 7 -28.60 55.95 -12.74
C PHE A 7 -27.86 55.15 -13.81
N ILE A 8 -26.55 55.25 -13.82
CA ILE A 8 -25.68 54.39 -14.63
C ILE A 8 -25.48 53.10 -13.83
N SER A 9 -26.13 52.01 -14.27
CA SER A 9 -25.97 50.68 -13.73
C SER A 9 -24.65 50.06 -14.23
N LEU A 10 -23.61 50.12 -13.41
CA LEU A 10 -22.33 49.47 -13.68
C LEU A 10 -22.47 47.98 -13.34
N THR A 11 -22.80 47.17 -14.32
CA THR A 11 -22.83 45.70 -14.19
C THR A 11 -21.39 45.18 -14.12
N LEU A 12 -20.90 44.97 -12.91
CA LEU A 12 -19.62 44.32 -12.63
C LEU A 12 -19.73 42.85 -13.02
N LEU A 13 -19.21 42.48 -14.18
CA LEU A 13 -19.10 41.11 -14.65
C LEU A 13 -18.01 40.42 -13.84
N LEU A 14 -18.41 39.80 -12.72
CA LEU A 14 -17.53 38.95 -11.89
C LEU A 14 -17.36 37.63 -12.64
N THR A 15 -16.30 37.51 -13.45
CA THR A 15 -15.86 36.22 -13.99
C THR A 15 -15.41 35.35 -12.81
N LEU A 16 -16.23 34.40 -12.40
CA LEU A 16 -15.88 33.31 -11.54
C LEU A 16 -14.80 32.49 -12.27
N MET A 17 -13.52 32.77 -11.97
CA MET A 17 -12.44 31.82 -12.21
C MET A 17 -12.67 30.66 -11.24
N THR A 18 -13.34 29.63 -11.72
CA THR A 18 -13.27 28.31 -11.05
C THR A 18 -11.81 27.85 -11.10
N PRO A 19 -11.17 27.57 -9.97
CA PRO A 19 -9.88 26.91 -10.02
C PRO A 19 -10.11 25.56 -10.72
N HIS A 20 -9.49 25.37 -11.89
CA HIS A 20 -9.35 24.05 -12.48
C HIS A 20 -8.37 23.34 -11.57
N SER A 21 -8.86 22.42 -10.75
CA SER A 21 -8.02 21.42 -10.12
C SER A 21 -7.39 20.62 -11.25
N THR A 22 -6.13 20.86 -11.53
CA THR A 22 -5.31 19.98 -12.36
C THR A 22 -5.17 18.69 -11.57
N GLN A 23 -5.90 17.68 -12.00
CA GLN A 23 -5.86 16.35 -11.43
C GLN A 23 -4.60 15.66 -11.96
N ALA A 24 -3.63 15.43 -11.08
CA ALA A 24 -2.43 14.69 -11.39
C ALA A 24 -2.64 13.20 -11.08
N CYS A 25 -2.30 12.33 -12.04
CA CYS A 25 -2.27 10.88 -11.86
C CYS A 25 -0.82 10.42 -11.88
N GLY A 26 -0.40 9.57 -10.96
CA GLY A 26 0.97 9.11 -10.79
C GLY A 26 1.35 7.91 -11.61
N GLY A 27 2.44 7.24 -11.33
CA GLY A 27 2.88 6.00 -12.02
C GLY A 27 1.77 4.95 -12.15
N PHE A 28 0.60 5.27 -11.64
CA PHE A 28 -0.71 4.70 -11.90
C PHE A 28 -1.36 5.36 -13.10
N PHE A 29 -1.77 4.56 -14.07
CA PHE A 29 -2.43 5.03 -15.29
C PHE A 29 -3.92 4.69 -15.20
N CYS A 30 -4.76 5.68 -14.90
CA CYS A 30 -6.17 5.49 -14.55
C CYS A 30 -7.13 5.95 -15.63
N SER A 31 -8.31 5.31 -15.67
CA SER A 31 -9.28 5.54 -16.71
C SER A 31 -10.13 6.81 -16.57
N ASN A 32 -10.50 7.29 -15.40
CA ASN A 32 -11.38 8.47 -15.27
C ASN A 32 -11.37 9.19 -13.91
N VAL A 33 -10.51 8.80 -12.98
CA VAL A 33 -10.47 9.39 -11.63
C VAL A 33 -9.03 9.73 -11.25
N PRO A 34 -8.77 10.92 -10.67
CA PRO A 34 -7.43 11.26 -10.17
C PRO A 34 -7.03 10.32 -9.06
N MET A 35 -5.81 9.85 -9.13
CA MET A 35 -5.20 9.07 -8.06
C MET A 35 -4.07 9.86 -7.44
N ASN A 36 -4.08 9.90 -6.11
CA ASN A 36 -3.01 10.47 -5.33
C ASN A 36 -2.17 9.36 -4.72
N GLN A 37 -0.88 9.36 -4.98
CA GLN A 37 0.07 8.51 -4.30
C GLN A 37 0.61 9.29 -3.08
N ALA A 38 0.11 8.92 -1.90
CA ALA A 38 0.47 9.57 -0.64
C ALA A 38 1.76 9.03 -0.03
N ALA A 39 2.14 7.79 -0.37
CA ALA A 39 3.38 7.17 0.07
C ALA A 39 3.75 5.95 -0.78
N GLU A 40 5.04 5.64 -0.82
CA GLU A 40 5.58 4.42 -1.41
C GLU A 40 6.40 3.66 -0.36
N ARG A 41 6.16 2.35 -0.22
CA ARG A 41 6.88 1.48 0.70
C ARG A 41 7.49 0.31 -0.05
N ILE A 42 8.81 0.20 0.02
CA ILE A 42 9.57 -0.79 -0.73
C ILE A 42 10.51 -1.54 0.20
N LEU A 43 10.52 -2.87 0.08
CA LEU A 43 11.53 -3.73 0.67
C LEU A 43 12.38 -4.35 -0.43
N PHE A 44 13.65 -4.00 -0.48
CA PHE A 44 14.63 -4.65 -1.33
C PHE A 44 15.42 -5.71 -0.57
N THR A 45 15.74 -6.80 -1.24
CA THR A 45 16.68 -7.82 -0.75
C THR A 45 17.75 -8.06 -1.78
N LYS A 46 19.00 -7.74 -1.45
CA LYS A 46 20.17 -8.08 -2.28
C LYS A 46 20.57 -9.54 -2.00
N ARG A 47 20.12 -10.44 -2.86
CA ARG A 47 20.33 -11.88 -2.71
C ARG A 47 21.78 -12.30 -2.97
N ASN A 48 22.17 -13.41 -2.37
CA ASN A 48 23.53 -13.98 -2.53
C ASN A 48 23.79 -14.55 -3.94
N ASP A 49 22.73 -14.81 -4.72
CA ASP A 49 22.79 -15.25 -6.10
C ASP A 49 22.94 -14.10 -7.14
N GLY A 50 23.04 -12.86 -6.67
CA GLY A 50 23.19 -11.67 -7.50
C GLY A 50 21.86 -11.05 -7.96
N LYS A 51 20.74 -11.68 -7.68
CA LYS A 51 19.42 -11.13 -7.96
C LYS A 51 18.97 -10.11 -6.88
N ILE A 52 18.03 -9.28 -7.22
CA ILE A 52 17.28 -8.43 -6.28
C ILE A 52 15.87 -8.99 -6.16
N THR A 53 15.41 -9.25 -4.93
CA THR A 53 13.98 -9.43 -4.64
C THR A 53 13.43 -8.12 -4.11
N THR A 54 12.38 -7.63 -4.73
CA THR A 54 11.69 -6.37 -4.34
C THR A 54 10.26 -6.69 -3.95
N HIS A 55 9.82 -6.19 -2.79
CA HIS A 55 8.41 -6.14 -2.41
C HIS A 55 7.97 -4.70 -2.44
N VAL A 56 6.85 -4.39 -3.08
CA VAL A 56 6.31 -3.04 -3.15
C VAL A 56 4.90 -3.04 -2.60
N GLN A 57 4.68 -2.24 -1.57
CA GLN A 57 3.35 -1.97 -1.04
C GLN A 57 2.80 -0.71 -1.69
N ILE A 58 1.76 -0.91 -2.47
CA ILE A 58 1.04 0.17 -3.14
C ILE A 58 0.06 0.77 -2.11
N GLN A 59 0.27 2.02 -1.75
CA GLN A 59 -0.68 2.80 -0.96
C GLN A 59 -1.48 3.69 -1.90
N PHE A 60 -2.73 3.38 -2.04
CA PHE A 60 -3.57 3.87 -3.08
C PHE A 60 -4.94 4.29 -2.56
N SER A 61 -5.44 5.41 -3.06
CA SER A 61 -6.72 6.03 -2.74
C SER A 61 -7.61 6.16 -3.99
N GLY A 62 -8.71 5.43 -4.11
CA GLY A 62 -9.59 5.46 -5.27
C GLY A 62 -10.62 4.31 -5.29
N SER A 63 -11.43 4.02 -6.33
CA SER A 63 -12.32 2.87 -6.43
C SER A 63 -11.69 1.68 -7.21
N LYS A 64 -12.17 0.45 -7.05
CA LYS A 64 -11.50 -0.79 -7.48
C LYS A 64 -11.38 -0.99 -8.99
N THR A 65 -12.29 -0.40 -9.73
CA THR A 65 -12.45 -0.68 -11.15
C THR A 65 -11.38 -0.04 -12.04
N ASP A 66 -10.47 0.77 -11.51
CA ASP A 66 -9.52 1.57 -12.26
C ASP A 66 -8.05 1.37 -11.81
N PHE A 67 -7.75 0.35 -10.98
CA PHE A 67 -6.37 0.09 -10.56
C PHE A 67 -5.55 -0.48 -11.71
N ALA A 68 -4.59 0.29 -12.16
CA ALA A 68 -3.57 -0.14 -13.11
C ALA A 68 -2.23 0.50 -12.75
N TRP A 69 -1.15 -0.28 -12.79
CA TRP A 69 0.18 0.17 -12.42
C TRP A 69 1.22 -0.36 -13.40
N ILE A 70 2.25 0.44 -13.67
CA ILE A 70 3.36 0.08 -14.54
C ILE A 70 4.66 0.30 -13.79
N LEU A 71 5.49 -0.74 -13.76
CA LEU A 71 6.77 -0.73 -13.09
C LEU A 71 7.89 -1.17 -14.03
N PRO A 72 8.87 -0.31 -14.35
CA PRO A 72 10.03 -0.70 -15.13
C PRO A 72 11.01 -1.50 -14.27
N VAL A 73 11.57 -2.57 -14.85
CA VAL A 73 12.57 -3.45 -14.23
C VAL A 73 13.68 -3.76 -15.23
N PRO A 74 14.94 -3.95 -14.77
CA PRO A 74 16.09 -4.09 -15.69
C PRO A 74 16.18 -5.43 -16.42
N SER A 75 15.49 -6.46 -15.93
CA SER A 75 15.44 -7.79 -16.56
C SER A 75 14.07 -8.42 -16.36
N VAL A 76 13.76 -9.50 -17.09
CA VAL A 76 12.51 -10.26 -16.93
C VAL A 76 12.38 -10.74 -15.48
N PRO A 77 11.35 -10.31 -14.73
CA PRO A 77 11.17 -10.69 -13.35
C PRO A 77 10.42 -12.01 -13.17
N GLU A 78 10.72 -12.71 -12.09
CA GLU A 78 9.82 -13.70 -11.50
C GLU A 78 8.83 -12.95 -10.59
N LEU A 79 7.54 -13.03 -10.87
CA LEU A 79 6.49 -12.31 -10.13
C LEU A 79 5.87 -13.17 -9.02
N GLY A 80 5.43 -12.52 -7.95
CA GLY A 80 4.72 -13.13 -6.84
C GLY A 80 3.94 -12.08 -6.05
N ILE A 81 3.31 -12.51 -4.98
CA ILE A 81 2.64 -11.63 -4.02
C ILE A 81 3.41 -11.60 -2.71
N SER A 82 3.27 -10.49 -1.98
CA SER A 82 3.74 -10.35 -0.60
C SER A 82 2.52 -10.12 0.32
N HIS A 83 2.76 -9.83 1.59
CA HIS A 83 1.69 -9.60 2.54
C HIS A 83 1.84 -8.25 3.26
N ASN A 84 0.74 -7.54 3.45
CA ASN A 84 0.71 -6.23 4.10
C ASN A 84 1.33 -6.24 5.51
N SER A 85 1.21 -7.35 6.25
CA SER A 85 1.79 -7.46 7.59
C SER A 85 3.33 -7.40 7.59
N VAL A 86 4.01 -7.74 6.49
CA VAL A 86 5.47 -7.58 6.38
C VAL A 86 5.84 -6.12 6.59
N PHE A 87 5.19 -5.21 5.86
CA PHE A 87 5.42 -3.77 5.96
C PHE A 87 4.96 -3.18 7.30
N GLN A 88 3.85 -3.69 7.86
CA GLN A 88 3.39 -3.29 9.19
C GLN A 88 4.40 -3.65 10.27
N GLN A 89 4.96 -4.88 10.22
CA GLN A 89 5.98 -5.31 11.18
C GLN A 89 7.31 -4.58 10.98
N LEU A 90 7.73 -4.33 9.75
CA LEU A 90 8.90 -3.50 9.43
C LEU A 90 8.75 -2.09 10.01
N GLN A 91 7.59 -1.45 9.75
CA GLN A 91 7.28 -0.13 10.30
C GLN A 91 7.35 -0.16 11.82
N PHE A 92 6.67 -1.09 12.47
CA PHE A 92 6.62 -1.18 13.92
C PHE A 92 7.99 -1.43 14.56
N ALA A 93 8.83 -2.27 13.93
CA ALA A 93 10.12 -2.65 14.48
C ALA A 93 11.20 -1.57 14.29
N THR A 94 11.10 -0.74 13.24
CA THR A 94 12.21 0.12 12.78
C THR A 94 11.86 1.60 12.70
N GLN A 95 10.62 2.01 13.00
CA GLN A 95 10.25 3.43 12.98
C GLN A 95 11.00 4.22 14.06
N PRO A 96 11.40 5.46 13.80
CA PRO A 96 11.98 6.32 14.81
C PRO A 96 11.07 6.51 16.01
N THR A 97 11.65 6.48 17.20
CA THR A 97 10.96 6.76 18.47
C THR A 97 11.76 7.79 19.25
N PHE A 98 11.09 8.83 19.71
CA PHE A 98 11.70 9.95 20.41
C PHE A 98 11.32 9.89 21.88
N GLN A 99 12.33 9.73 22.75
CA GLN A 99 12.16 9.55 24.19
C GLN A 99 12.83 10.70 24.93
N LEU A 100 12.10 11.32 25.85
CA LEU A 100 12.61 12.38 26.70
C LEU A 100 12.89 11.81 28.10
N GLU A 101 14.17 11.78 28.48
CA GLU A 101 14.61 11.42 29.83
C GLU A 101 14.67 12.69 30.69
N TRP A 102 13.96 12.66 31.81
CA TRP A 102 14.03 13.74 32.79
C TRP A 102 15.17 13.47 33.77
N GLU A 103 16.12 14.40 33.92
CA GLU A 103 17.04 14.32 35.01
C GLU A 103 16.26 14.56 36.31
N GLU A 104 16.38 13.61 37.26
CA GLU A 104 15.60 13.60 38.49
C GLU A 104 15.71 14.92 39.26
N SER A 105 14.61 15.61 39.42
CA SER A 105 14.32 16.49 40.54
C SER A 105 13.26 15.80 41.41
N ASP A 106 13.28 16.00 42.70
CA ASP A 106 12.52 15.29 43.73
C ASP A 106 10.96 15.43 43.63
N CYS A 107 10.38 15.40 42.44
CA CYS A 107 8.95 15.55 42.19
C CYS A 107 8.39 14.44 41.31
N GLU A 108 7.29 13.80 41.76
CA GLU A 108 6.56 12.75 41.03
C GLU A 108 5.63 13.29 39.92
N PHE A 109 5.56 12.61 38.76
CA PHE A 109 4.66 12.96 37.67
C PHE A 109 3.99 11.75 37.00
N LEU A 110 2.76 11.93 36.48
CA LEU A 110 1.92 10.90 35.84
C LEU A 110 1.71 11.19 34.34
N PRO A 111 1.61 10.17 33.44
CA PRO A 111 1.54 10.36 31.99
C PRO A 111 0.12 10.39 31.38
N PRO A 112 -0.11 11.01 30.22
CA PRO A 112 -1.37 11.06 29.47
C PRO A 112 -1.47 10.06 28.26
N PRO A 113 -2.65 9.87 27.64
CA PRO A 113 -2.97 8.79 26.68
C PRO A 113 -2.91 9.17 25.19
N ILE A 114 -2.97 8.14 24.30
CA ILE A 114 -2.69 8.15 22.84
C ILE A 114 -3.97 7.99 22.01
N PHE A 115 -4.03 8.59 20.79
CA PHE A 115 -5.05 8.33 19.74
C PHE A 115 -4.49 8.27 18.29
N ARG A 116 -5.19 7.55 17.39
CA ARG A 116 -4.85 7.31 15.97
C ARG A 116 -6.08 7.36 15.07
N ASN A 117 -5.89 7.65 13.75
CA ASN A 117 -6.81 7.26 12.66
C ASN A 117 -6.17 7.40 11.26
N PHE A 118 -6.61 6.55 10.28
CA PHE A 118 -6.32 6.58 8.84
C PHE A 118 -7.52 6.11 8.02
N ASP A 119 -7.58 6.45 6.70
CA ASP A 119 -8.62 6.00 5.76
C ASP A 119 -8.14 5.94 4.28
N ASP A 120 -8.80 5.16 3.39
CA ASP A 120 -8.38 4.67 2.07
C ASP A 120 -9.31 5.02 0.88
N GLY A 121 -8.85 4.79 -0.38
CA GLY A 121 -9.70 4.85 -1.60
C GLY A 121 -9.04 4.59 -2.98
N VAL A 122 -9.70 4.28 -4.08
CA VAL A 122 -9.48 3.33 -5.20
C VAL A 122 -9.65 3.83 -6.65
N LEU A 123 -9.07 3.24 -7.81
CA LEU A 123 -9.58 2.85 -9.14
C LEU A 123 -8.87 3.06 -10.50
N GLU A 124 -9.18 2.50 -11.60
CA GLU A 124 -9.34 1.64 -12.78
C GLU A 124 -8.91 2.20 -14.20
N ALA A 125 -8.93 1.53 -15.29
CA ALA A 125 -8.23 0.79 -16.31
C ALA A 125 -8.63 1.03 -17.81
N ALA A 126 -7.95 0.46 -18.80
CA ALA A 126 -8.06 -0.31 -20.09
C ALA A 126 -7.71 0.35 -21.46
N ALA A 127 -7.26 -0.22 -22.56
CA ALA A 127 -6.50 -1.25 -23.23
C ALA A 127 -6.08 -0.99 -24.71
N GLY A 128 -4.90 -1.43 -25.22
CA GLY A 128 -4.56 -2.05 -26.51
C GLY A 128 -3.58 -1.47 -27.55
N GLY A 129 -2.46 -2.13 -27.90
CA GLY A 129 -1.57 -1.84 -29.03
C GLY A 129 -0.26 -2.61 -29.06
N ASP A 130 0.54 -2.59 -30.17
CA ASP A 130 1.65 -3.52 -30.38
C ASP A 130 2.92 -3.26 -29.52
N VAL A 131 3.12 -4.17 -28.59
CA VAL A 131 4.31 -4.35 -27.74
C VAL A 131 4.62 -5.83 -27.70
N GLU A 132 5.87 -6.23 -27.55
CA GLU A 132 6.18 -7.62 -27.28
C GLU A 132 5.76 -7.97 -25.86
N VAL A 133 4.75 -8.81 -25.74
CA VAL A 133 4.31 -9.38 -24.48
C VAL A 133 5.14 -10.61 -24.18
N ILE A 134 5.98 -10.56 -23.17
CA ILE A 134 6.87 -11.65 -22.77
C ILE A 134 6.11 -12.73 -22.00
N ALA A 135 5.20 -12.32 -21.12
CA ALA A 135 4.34 -13.20 -20.35
C ALA A 135 3.06 -12.46 -19.96
N GLU A 136 1.97 -13.22 -19.88
CA GLU A 136 0.72 -12.79 -19.25
C GLU A 136 0.36 -13.86 -18.23
N GLU A 137 0.18 -13.47 -16.97
CA GLU A 137 -0.20 -14.40 -15.94
C GLU A 137 -1.01 -13.69 -14.85
N ARG A 138 -1.76 -14.47 -14.09
CA ARG A 138 -2.47 -13.97 -12.92
C ARG A 138 -1.65 -14.23 -11.67
N ILE A 139 -1.28 -13.16 -10.95
CA ILE A 139 -0.51 -13.22 -9.70
C ILE A 139 -1.37 -12.68 -8.56
N GLY A 140 -1.85 -13.57 -7.71
CA GLY A 140 -2.78 -13.21 -6.64
C GLY A 140 -4.03 -12.51 -7.19
N PRO A 141 -4.31 -11.26 -6.77
CA PRO A 141 -5.46 -10.50 -7.26
C PRO A 141 -5.22 -9.76 -8.58
N TYR A 142 -4.02 -9.86 -9.17
CA TYR A 142 -3.61 -9.07 -10.32
C TYR A 142 -3.57 -9.88 -11.61
N ASP A 143 -4.15 -9.34 -12.69
CA ASP A 143 -3.77 -9.69 -14.05
C ASP A 143 -2.47 -8.93 -14.38
N THR A 144 -1.44 -9.64 -14.81
CA THR A 144 -0.12 -9.08 -15.06
C THR A 144 0.33 -9.34 -16.48
N ALA A 145 1.05 -8.37 -17.08
CA ALA A 145 1.78 -8.54 -18.32
C ALA A 145 3.21 -8.04 -18.17
N ILE A 146 4.18 -8.83 -18.60
CA ILE A 146 5.58 -8.42 -18.72
C ILE A 146 5.81 -8.04 -20.19
N ILE A 147 6.14 -6.78 -20.41
CA ILE A 147 6.27 -6.20 -21.76
C ILE A 147 7.60 -5.49 -21.92
N THR A 148 8.08 -5.39 -23.13
CA THR A 148 9.26 -4.59 -23.49
C THR A 148 9.07 -3.93 -24.85
N SER A 149 9.72 -2.79 -25.05
CA SER A 149 9.83 -2.10 -26.34
C SER A 149 11.03 -1.19 -26.34
N THR A 150 11.70 -1.10 -27.47
CA THR A 150 12.73 -0.09 -27.74
C THR A 150 12.14 1.17 -28.40
N ASP A 151 10.85 1.14 -28.75
CA ASP A 151 10.12 2.28 -29.29
C ASP A 151 9.15 2.82 -28.23
N PRO A 152 9.41 4.00 -27.65
CA PRO A 152 8.53 4.60 -26.66
C PRO A 152 7.12 4.91 -27.21
N THR A 153 6.97 5.09 -28.53
CA THR A 153 5.67 5.31 -29.17
C THR A 153 4.84 4.03 -29.16
N ALA A 154 5.45 2.91 -29.60
CA ALA A 154 4.80 1.61 -29.56
C ALA A 154 4.43 1.19 -28.14
N MET A 155 5.30 1.48 -27.14
CA MET A 155 5.00 1.24 -25.73
C MET A 155 3.78 2.05 -25.27
N THR A 156 3.73 3.34 -25.61
CA THR A 156 2.61 4.21 -25.29
C THR A 156 1.31 3.74 -25.93
N GLU A 157 1.36 3.37 -27.23
CA GLU A 157 0.20 2.86 -27.96
C GLU A 157 -0.33 1.54 -27.37
N TRP A 158 0.58 0.63 -26.98
CA TRP A 158 0.19 -0.61 -26.34
C TRP A 158 -0.51 -0.34 -24.99
N LEU A 159 0.07 0.51 -24.16
CA LEU A 159 -0.48 0.86 -22.85
C LEU A 159 -1.87 1.49 -22.99
N VAL A 160 -2.04 2.48 -23.86
CA VAL A 160 -3.33 3.12 -24.14
C VAL A 160 -4.34 2.10 -24.69
N ASN A 161 -3.93 1.27 -25.62
CA ASN A 161 -4.77 0.23 -26.19
C ASN A 161 -5.00 -0.99 -25.25
N ASN A 162 -4.24 -1.20 -24.16
CA ASN A 162 -4.53 -2.13 -23.05
C ASN A 162 -5.09 -1.42 -21.82
N GLY A 163 -5.55 -0.14 -22.01
CA GLY A 163 -6.34 0.66 -21.11
C GLY A 163 -5.63 1.37 -20.00
N TYR A 164 -4.36 1.41 -20.10
CA TYR A 164 -3.56 2.30 -19.29
C TYR A 164 -3.67 3.70 -19.89
N GLN A 165 -4.28 4.65 -19.19
CA GLN A 165 -4.36 6.03 -19.68
C GLN A 165 -3.04 6.76 -19.41
N LEU A 166 -2.39 7.15 -20.47
CA LEU A 166 -1.18 7.98 -20.46
C LEU A 166 -1.54 9.39 -20.93
N ASP A 167 -1.25 10.39 -20.11
CA ASP A 167 -1.14 11.73 -20.64
C ASP A 167 0.23 11.93 -21.35
N ALA A 168 0.41 13.08 -22.00
CA ALA A 168 1.66 13.39 -22.72
C ALA A 168 2.88 13.42 -21.79
N LEU A 169 2.71 13.77 -20.51
CA LEU A 169 3.77 13.79 -19.52
C LEU A 169 4.20 12.36 -19.16
N GLY A 170 3.24 11.45 -18.99
CA GLY A 170 3.52 10.04 -18.70
C GLY A 170 4.30 9.36 -19.85
N ALA A 171 3.95 9.64 -21.10
CA ALA A 171 4.67 9.13 -22.27
C ALA A 171 6.15 9.58 -22.30
N ASP A 172 6.43 10.84 -21.95
CA ASP A 172 7.81 11.33 -21.89
C ASP A 172 8.62 10.72 -20.72
N LEU A 173 7.97 10.38 -19.63
CA LEU A 173 8.62 9.72 -18.49
C LEU A 173 8.90 8.23 -18.73
N LEU A 174 8.21 7.57 -19.67
CA LEU A 174 8.52 6.20 -20.10
C LEU A 174 9.78 6.13 -20.96
N ARG A 175 10.08 7.17 -21.74
CA ARG A 175 11.20 7.22 -22.69
C ARG A 175 12.56 6.82 -22.10
N PRO A 176 12.99 7.35 -20.93
CA PRO A 176 14.28 6.96 -20.36
C PRO A 176 14.41 5.45 -20.11
N TYR A 177 13.31 4.77 -19.76
CA TYR A 177 13.31 3.34 -19.47
C TYR A 177 13.26 2.50 -20.75
N THR A 178 12.50 2.93 -21.76
CA THR A 178 12.53 2.25 -23.09
C THR A 178 13.87 2.42 -23.77
N ASP A 179 14.52 3.59 -23.67
CA ASP A 179 15.85 3.84 -24.21
C ASP A 179 16.93 2.98 -23.51
N MET A 180 16.73 2.62 -22.24
CA MET A 180 17.59 1.67 -21.51
C MET A 180 17.26 0.21 -21.80
N GLY A 181 16.24 -0.09 -22.59
CA GLY A 181 15.82 -1.46 -22.90
C GLY A 181 15.21 -2.19 -21.69
N MET A 182 14.60 -1.47 -20.76
CA MET A 182 13.96 -2.08 -19.60
C MET A 182 12.69 -2.85 -19.98
N TYR A 183 12.36 -3.81 -19.14
CA TYR A 183 11.07 -4.49 -19.15
C TYR A 183 10.08 -3.72 -18.28
N PHE A 184 8.80 -3.85 -18.58
CA PHE A 184 7.75 -3.21 -17.80
C PHE A 184 6.78 -4.28 -17.31
N ILE A 185 6.49 -4.25 -16.03
CA ILE A 185 5.43 -5.03 -15.43
C ILE A 185 4.18 -4.14 -15.48
N ALA A 186 3.21 -4.53 -16.28
CA ALA A 186 1.90 -3.89 -16.32
C ALA A 186 0.92 -4.71 -15.48
N LEU A 187 0.29 -4.09 -14.51
CA LEU A 187 -0.59 -4.71 -13.53
C LEU A 187 -1.95 -4.05 -13.54
N ARG A 188 -3.00 -4.86 -13.41
CA ARG A 188 -4.36 -4.39 -13.11
C ARG A 188 -5.03 -5.35 -12.15
N LEU A 189 -6.02 -4.87 -11.40
CA LEU A 189 -6.81 -5.73 -10.54
C LEU A 189 -7.71 -6.63 -11.39
N ALA A 190 -7.71 -7.93 -11.10
CA ALA A 190 -8.52 -8.87 -11.85
C ALA A 190 -10.03 -8.62 -11.60
N PRO A 191 -10.92 -8.87 -12.60
CA PRO A 191 -12.35 -8.50 -12.53
C PRO A 191 -13.12 -9.12 -11.37
N ASP A 192 -12.67 -10.27 -10.86
CA ASP A 192 -13.24 -11.01 -9.74
C ASP A 192 -12.59 -10.69 -8.38
N SER A 193 -11.62 -9.78 -8.35
CA SER A 193 -10.95 -9.30 -7.15
C SER A 193 -11.55 -8.00 -6.63
N ASP A 194 -11.36 -7.70 -5.33
CA ASP A 194 -11.82 -6.47 -4.68
C ASP A 194 -10.63 -5.70 -4.07
N VAL A 195 -10.82 -4.46 -3.68
CA VAL A 195 -9.79 -3.63 -3.02
C VAL A 195 -9.28 -4.23 -1.72
N GLY A 196 -10.09 -5.02 -1.04
CA GLY A 196 -9.66 -5.84 0.07
C GLY A 196 -8.63 -6.90 -0.29
N ASP A 197 -8.51 -7.26 -1.59
CA ASP A 197 -7.53 -8.20 -2.10
C ASP A 197 -6.18 -7.57 -2.42
N LEU A 198 -6.06 -6.23 -2.43
CA LEU A 198 -4.81 -5.55 -2.75
C LEU A 198 -3.68 -6.00 -1.81
N GLN A 199 -2.68 -6.63 -2.38
CA GLN A 199 -1.49 -7.13 -1.71
C GLN A 199 -0.25 -6.46 -2.26
N PRO A 200 0.82 -6.33 -1.47
CA PRO A 200 2.10 -5.95 -2.02
C PRO A 200 2.54 -6.98 -3.06
N ILE A 201 3.07 -6.50 -4.18
CA ILE A 201 3.67 -7.37 -5.18
C ILE A 201 5.11 -7.71 -4.79
N SER A 202 5.54 -8.92 -5.08
CA SER A 202 6.95 -9.31 -5.03
C SER A 202 7.47 -9.59 -6.44
N MET A 203 8.73 -9.25 -6.68
CA MET A 203 9.39 -9.49 -7.95
C MET A 203 10.87 -9.80 -7.71
N THR A 204 11.40 -10.81 -8.40
CA THR A 204 12.83 -11.16 -8.35
C THR A 204 13.42 -11.06 -9.73
N TYR A 205 14.44 -10.24 -9.89
CA TYR A 205 15.08 -9.93 -11.17
C TYR A 205 16.61 -9.78 -11.03
N GLU A 206 17.32 -9.87 -12.15
CA GLU A 206 18.76 -9.64 -12.20
C GLU A 206 19.06 -8.14 -12.22
N ALA A 207 19.81 -7.65 -11.22
CA ALA A 207 20.28 -6.27 -11.15
C ALA A 207 21.52 -6.17 -10.25
N GLN A 208 22.37 -5.21 -10.54
CA GLN A 208 23.57 -4.98 -9.75
C GLN A 208 23.22 -4.35 -8.37
N ASN A 209 22.39 -3.33 -8.36
CA ASN A 209 21.97 -2.59 -7.18
C ASN A 209 20.46 -2.35 -7.18
N PRO A 210 19.82 -2.22 -5.98
CA PRO A 210 18.46 -1.78 -5.88
C PRO A 210 18.24 -0.39 -6.48
N MET A 211 17.12 -0.16 -7.16
CA MET A 211 16.75 1.12 -7.77
C MET A 211 15.24 1.32 -7.68
N ILE A 212 14.80 2.54 -7.42
CA ILE A 212 13.39 2.93 -7.45
C ILE A 212 13.15 3.75 -8.72
N PRO A 213 12.22 3.36 -9.61
CA PRO A 213 11.90 4.11 -10.82
C PRO A 213 10.98 5.31 -10.48
N ILE A 214 11.49 6.23 -9.64
CA ILE A 214 10.72 7.33 -9.03
C ILE A 214 10.25 8.38 -10.05
N LYS A 215 10.89 8.47 -11.23
CA LYS A 215 10.47 9.41 -12.27
C LYS A 215 9.05 9.16 -12.76
N LEU A 216 8.62 7.90 -12.82
CA LEU A 216 7.24 7.57 -13.19
C LEU A 216 6.25 7.98 -12.10
N THR A 217 6.65 7.89 -10.85
CA THR A 217 5.86 8.31 -9.68
C THR A 217 5.55 9.81 -9.70
N ALA A 218 6.40 10.64 -10.34
CA ALA A 218 6.22 12.08 -10.46
C ALA A 218 4.87 12.51 -11.07
N ILE A 219 4.22 11.63 -11.84
CA ILE A 219 2.93 11.92 -12.48
C ILE A 219 1.80 12.10 -11.43
N ALA A 220 1.84 11.38 -10.30
CA ALA A 220 0.79 11.41 -9.25
C ALA A 220 1.30 11.70 -7.86
N ALA A 221 2.57 12.00 -7.70
CA ALA A 221 3.09 12.33 -6.39
C ALA A 221 2.35 13.52 -5.79
N GLU A 222 1.80 13.33 -4.58
CA GLU A 222 1.42 14.47 -3.76
C GLU A 222 2.65 15.29 -3.35
N PRO A 223 2.49 16.59 -3.07
CA PRO A 223 3.60 17.36 -2.50
C PRO A 223 4.16 16.69 -1.24
N ASN A 224 5.49 16.54 -1.19
CA ASN A 224 6.21 15.90 -0.09
C ASN A 224 5.77 14.44 0.14
N MET A 225 5.55 13.70 -0.95
CA MET A 225 5.22 12.26 -0.89
C MET A 225 6.31 11.48 -0.16
N GLY A 226 5.94 10.72 0.86
CA GLY A 226 6.86 9.88 1.62
C GLY A 226 7.36 8.66 0.81
N VAL A 227 8.67 8.45 0.76
CA VAL A 227 9.30 7.26 0.17
C VAL A 227 10.07 6.51 1.24
N GLN A 228 9.48 5.37 1.67
CA GLN A 228 10.01 4.52 2.72
C GLN A 228 10.67 3.29 2.11
N VAL A 229 11.94 3.11 2.38
CA VAL A 229 12.74 2.01 1.82
C VAL A 229 13.37 1.17 2.93
N TRP A 230 13.15 -0.14 2.87
CA TRP A 230 13.92 -1.12 3.65
C TRP A 230 14.82 -1.90 2.71
N ILE A 231 16.05 -2.14 3.12
CA ILE A 231 17.02 -2.89 2.33
C ILE A 231 17.65 -3.98 3.20
N LEU A 232 17.44 -5.22 2.80
CA LEU A 232 18.10 -6.40 3.35
C LEU A 232 19.37 -6.71 2.54
N GLY A 233 20.46 -6.99 3.23
CA GLY A 233 21.73 -7.34 2.62
C GLY A 233 22.72 -7.92 3.62
N GLN A 234 24.00 -7.95 3.22
CA GLN A 234 25.09 -8.38 4.10
C GLN A 234 25.59 -7.22 4.98
N ASP A 235 25.46 -5.98 4.49
CA ASP A 235 26.00 -4.76 5.10
C ASP A 235 24.94 -3.64 5.07
N ARG A 236 25.29 -2.49 5.68
CA ARG A 236 24.45 -1.31 5.68
C ARG A 236 24.27 -0.75 4.27
N ALA A 237 23.03 -0.53 3.86
CA ALA A 237 22.70 0.14 2.60
C ALA A 237 22.78 1.67 2.74
N ILE A 238 23.16 2.33 1.65
CA ILE A 238 23.21 3.79 1.53
C ILE A 238 22.70 4.22 0.15
N PRO A 239 22.12 5.42 0.01
CA PRO A 239 21.88 5.99 -1.32
C PRO A 239 23.21 6.19 -2.05
N GLU A 240 23.25 5.88 -3.37
CA GLU A 240 24.46 5.98 -4.21
C GLU A 240 24.49 7.32 -4.97
N ASN A 241 23.34 7.73 -5.50
CA ASN A 241 23.19 8.92 -6.34
C ASN A 241 22.29 10.00 -5.74
N TYR A 242 21.81 9.80 -4.52
CA TYR A 242 21.14 10.76 -3.67
C TYR A 242 22.05 11.12 -2.50
N LEU A 243 21.83 12.27 -1.89
CA LEU A 243 22.55 12.65 -0.66
C LEU A 243 22.09 11.78 0.53
N HIS A 244 22.97 11.62 1.49
CA HIS A 244 22.63 11.06 2.80
C HIS A 244 22.62 12.20 3.82
N VAL A 245 21.48 12.46 4.42
CA VAL A 245 21.28 13.55 5.40
C VAL A 245 20.93 13.02 6.77
N GLU A 246 21.27 13.81 7.79
CA GLU A 246 20.83 13.60 9.16
C GLU A 246 19.81 14.68 9.53
N ILE A 247 18.79 14.30 10.29
CA ILE A 247 17.77 15.24 10.76
C ILE A 247 18.37 16.20 11.82
N ASN A 248 17.83 17.41 11.87
CA ASN A 248 18.13 18.33 12.96
C ASN A 248 17.35 17.96 14.22
N GLU A 249 17.92 17.14 15.11
CA GLU A 249 17.25 16.71 16.33
C GLU A 249 16.91 17.88 17.29
N ALA A 250 17.56 19.04 17.15
CA ALA A 250 17.20 20.24 17.92
C ALA A 250 15.86 20.86 17.48
N ALA A 251 15.36 20.51 16.29
CA ALA A 251 14.06 20.93 15.78
C ALA A 251 12.92 19.96 16.17
N ILE A 252 13.24 18.78 16.72
CA ILE A 252 12.25 17.77 17.12
C ILE A 252 11.44 18.26 18.33
N ASP A 253 10.14 18.06 18.27
CA ASP A 253 9.23 18.27 19.42
C ASP A 253 9.31 17.08 20.38
N TRP A 254 10.34 17.10 21.25
CA TRP A 254 10.61 16.06 22.23
C TRP A 254 9.50 15.90 23.27
N LEU A 255 8.78 16.98 23.58
CA LEU A 255 7.68 16.94 24.55
C LEU A 255 6.46 16.21 24.04
N ASN A 256 6.28 16.15 22.70
CA ASN A 256 5.21 15.44 22.02
C ASN A 256 5.74 14.23 21.22
N PHE A 257 6.80 13.56 21.73
CA PHE A 257 7.34 12.31 21.17
C PHE A 257 7.71 12.37 19.68
N GLY A 258 8.21 13.52 19.22
CA GLY A 258 8.60 13.71 17.81
C GLY A 258 7.43 13.87 16.85
N SER A 259 6.30 14.42 17.30
CA SER A 259 5.09 14.61 16.48
C SER A 259 5.29 15.45 15.21
N ASN A 260 6.39 16.22 15.14
CA ASN A 260 6.79 17.01 13.98
C ASN A 260 7.89 16.34 13.13
N TYR A 261 8.17 15.06 13.34
CA TYR A 261 9.30 14.37 12.71
C TYR A 261 9.24 14.45 11.18
N ASP A 262 8.07 14.19 10.57
CA ASP A 262 7.92 14.24 9.12
C ASP A 262 8.25 15.63 8.54
N GLN A 263 7.89 16.70 9.24
CA GLN A 263 8.26 18.05 8.82
C GLN A 263 9.77 18.30 8.93
N VAL A 264 10.41 17.88 10.03
CA VAL A 264 11.86 18.04 10.22
C VAL A 264 12.65 17.25 9.18
N LEU A 265 12.16 16.06 8.80
CA LEU A 265 12.73 15.23 7.75
C LEU A 265 12.57 15.90 6.38
N THR A 266 11.36 16.40 6.07
CA THR A 266 11.08 17.14 4.83
C THR A 266 11.99 18.35 4.69
N ASP A 267 12.12 19.16 5.74
CA ASP A 267 13.02 20.32 5.75
C ASP A 267 14.47 19.92 5.47
N ALA A 268 14.95 18.80 6.03
CA ALA A 268 16.28 18.29 5.76
C ALA A 268 16.49 17.79 4.32
N ALA A 269 15.47 17.17 3.73
CA ALA A 269 15.49 16.74 2.33
C ALA A 269 15.47 17.96 1.38
N ASP A 270 14.62 18.95 1.64
CA ASP A 270 14.51 20.20 0.86
C ASP A 270 15.79 21.01 0.90
N GLU A 271 16.44 21.14 2.09
CA GLU A 271 17.75 21.80 2.24
C GLU A 271 18.85 21.11 1.42
N ALA A 272 18.72 19.80 1.20
CA ALA A 272 19.61 19.01 0.35
C ALA A 272 19.20 19.02 -1.14
N GLY A 273 18.21 19.81 -1.54
CA GLY A 273 17.71 19.94 -2.91
C GLY A 273 16.70 18.86 -3.29
N GLY A 274 16.02 18.21 -2.32
CA GLY A 274 14.97 17.22 -2.52
C GLY A 274 15.49 15.81 -2.82
N GLN A 275 16.76 15.61 -3.20
CA GLN A 275 17.33 14.31 -3.55
C GLN A 275 18.22 13.77 -2.44
N ALA A 276 17.62 13.44 -1.29
CA ALA A 276 18.31 12.97 -0.12
C ALA A 276 17.52 11.92 0.65
N PHE A 277 18.22 11.02 1.35
CA PHE A 277 17.63 10.06 2.28
C PHE A 277 18.22 10.20 3.67
N THR A 278 17.39 10.04 4.69
CA THR A 278 17.81 9.83 6.07
C THR A 278 17.82 8.33 6.40
N THR A 279 18.83 7.86 7.12
CA THR A 279 18.81 6.49 7.68
C THR A 279 18.11 6.51 9.04
N GLU A 280 16.97 5.88 9.15
CA GLU A 280 16.18 5.80 10.37
C GLU A 280 16.53 4.58 11.24
N TYR A 281 17.01 3.51 10.60
CA TYR A 281 17.51 2.30 11.25
C TYR A 281 18.57 1.65 10.38
N ALA A 282 19.66 1.18 10.99
CA ALA A 282 20.62 0.31 10.33
C ALA A 282 21.21 -0.65 11.35
N GLY A 283 20.94 -1.94 11.21
CA GLY A 283 21.36 -2.95 12.18
C GLY A 283 20.92 -4.36 11.81
N LYS A 284 20.89 -5.25 12.77
CA LYS A 284 20.60 -6.66 12.56
C LYS A 284 19.16 -6.89 12.08
N SER A 285 18.99 -7.67 11.02
CA SER A 285 17.68 -8.11 10.51
C SER A 285 16.89 -8.96 11.52
N SER A 286 17.60 -9.54 12.51
CA SER A 286 16.98 -10.35 13.58
C SER A 286 15.98 -9.57 14.46
N ILE A 287 15.93 -8.24 14.36
CA ILE A 287 14.84 -7.43 14.93
C ILE A 287 13.46 -7.85 14.39
N MET A 288 13.42 -8.50 13.22
CA MET A 288 12.22 -9.03 12.57
C MET A 288 11.94 -10.51 12.91
N ALA A 289 12.82 -11.16 13.67
CA ALA A 289 12.63 -12.57 14.09
C ALA A 289 11.28 -12.73 14.81
N ASP A 290 10.56 -13.80 14.48
CA ASP A 290 9.24 -14.17 15.03
C ASP A 290 8.12 -13.11 14.87
N ARG A 291 8.37 -12.05 14.09
CA ARG A 291 7.36 -11.01 13.85
C ARG A 291 6.53 -11.25 12.59
N ILE A 292 7.12 -11.82 11.55
CA ILE A 292 6.48 -12.06 10.25
C ILE A 292 5.73 -13.39 10.29
N TYR A 293 6.46 -14.50 10.46
CA TYR A 293 5.85 -15.83 10.56
C TYR A 293 5.60 -16.18 12.03
N ARG A 294 4.39 -16.66 12.33
CA ARG A 294 3.97 -17.05 13.69
C ARG A 294 3.57 -18.54 13.70
N PRO A 295 4.48 -19.46 14.04
CA PRO A 295 4.23 -20.89 13.98
C PRO A 295 2.94 -21.33 14.71
N GLY A 296 2.69 -20.80 15.92
CA GLY A 296 1.48 -21.10 16.69
C GLY A 296 0.16 -20.70 16.05
N GLN A 297 0.20 -19.82 15.05
CA GLN A 297 -0.96 -19.39 14.27
C GLN A 297 -1.08 -20.21 12.99
N TYR A 298 -0.02 -20.25 12.18
CA TYR A 298 -0.07 -20.74 10.80
C TYR A 298 0.04 -22.27 10.71
N ASP A 299 0.89 -22.91 11.51
CA ASP A 299 1.07 -24.37 11.52
C ASP A 299 -0.20 -25.13 11.96
N ASN A 300 -1.08 -24.47 12.71
CA ASN A 300 -2.32 -25.05 13.22
C ASN A 300 -3.53 -24.85 12.29
N LEU A 301 -3.37 -24.15 11.16
CA LEU A 301 -4.47 -23.86 10.24
C LEU A 301 -5.17 -25.14 9.74
N GLY A 302 -4.40 -26.21 9.46
CA GLY A 302 -4.92 -27.50 9.02
C GLY A 302 -5.89 -28.16 10.00
N LEU A 303 -5.87 -27.82 11.31
CA LEU A 303 -6.80 -28.33 12.31
C LEU A 303 -8.26 -27.90 12.05
N LEU A 304 -8.46 -26.84 11.25
CA LEU A 304 -9.78 -26.35 10.90
C LEU A 304 -10.45 -27.15 9.78
N SER A 305 -9.74 -28.04 9.10
CA SER A 305 -10.26 -28.83 7.96
C SER A 305 -11.48 -29.70 8.33
N SER A 306 -11.63 -30.07 9.59
CA SER A 306 -12.80 -30.82 10.09
C SER A 306 -14.01 -29.93 10.43
N ARG A 307 -13.90 -28.63 10.40
CA ARG A 307 -14.97 -27.69 10.72
C ARG A 307 -15.80 -27.37 9.47
N THR A 308 -16.77 -28.22 9.17
CA THR A 308 -17.63 -28.09 7.99
C THR A 308 -18.76 -27.04 8.13
N ASP A 309 -18.97 -26.51 9.34
CA ASP A 309 -19.86 -25.37 9.57
C ASP A 309 -19.05 -24.05 9.43
N PRO A 310 -19.45 -23.12 8.53
CA PRO A 310 -18.68 -21.91 8.26
C PRO A 310 -18.54 -20.99 9.48
N VAL A 311 -19.51 -20.97 10.40
CA VAL A 311 -19.43 -20.16 11.61
C VAL A 311 -18.34 -20.72 12.53
N SER A 312 -18.36 -22.03 12.79
CA SER A 312 -17.35 -22.67 13.66
C SER A 312 -15.95 -22.62 13.04
N PHE A 313 -15.84 -22.60 11.70
CA PHE A 313 -14.58 -22.39 11.00
C PHE A 313 -14.03 -21.00 11.25
N LEU A 314 -14.84 -19.94 11.07
CA LEU A 314 -14.43 -18.56 11.32
C LEU A 314 -14.10 -18.26 12.78
N GLU A 315 -14.81 -18.91 13.73
CA GLU A 315 -14.44 -18.90 15.16
C GLU A 315 -13.06 -19.53 15.37
N GLY A 316 -12.80 -20.63 14.68
CA GLY A 316 -11.48 -21.29 14.72
C GLY A 316 -10.36 -20.40 14.21
N LEU A 317 -10.55 -19.69 13.10
CA LEU A 317 -9.59 -18.72 12.59
C LEU A 317 -9.31 -17.60 13.61
N LEU A 318 -10.36 -17.08 14.26
CA LEU A 318 -10.21 -16.07 15.30
C LEU A 318 -9.43 -16.58 16.51
N ILE A 319 -9.69 -17.84 16.95
CA ILE A 319 -8.95 -18.49 18.04
C ILE A 319 -7.47 -18.67 17.68
N LEU A 320 -7.15 -18.97 16.42
CA LEU A 320 -5.78 -19.07 15.93
C LEU A 320 -5.11 -17.68 15.78
N GLY A 321 -5.87 -16.59 15.93
CA GLY A 321 -5.34 -15.23 15.88
C GLY A 321 -5.35 -14.60 14.48
N PHE A 322 -6.08 -15.15 13.51
CA PHE A 322 -6.26 -14.50 12.21
C PHE A 322 -7.18 -13.28 12.34
N PRO A 323 -6.70 -12.07 11.99
CA PRO A 323 -7.53 -10.86 12.05
C PRO A 323 -8.61 -10.91 10.96
N ARG A 324 -9.73 -10.22 11.20
CA ARG A 324 -10.75 -9.97 10.16
C ARG A 324 -10.47 -8.65 9.44
N ASP A 325 -9.28 -8.52 8.87
CA ASP A 325 -8.91 -7.41 8.00
C ASP A 325 -9.58 -7.50 6.62
N ALA A 326 -9.30 -6.54 5.75
CA ALA A 326 -9.92 -6.47 4.42
C ALA A 326 -9.61 -7.73 3.58
N GLN A 327 -8.38 -8.25 3.66
CA GLN A 327 -7.96 -9.44 2.94
C GLN A 327 -8.70 -10.70 3.41
N MET A 328 -8.80 -10.90 4.73
CA MET A 328 -9.59 -12.01 5.29
C MET A 328 -11.08 -11.87 4.94
N GLN A 329 -11.62 -10.64 4.92
CA GLN A 329 -13.01 -10.41 4.49
C GLN A 329 -13.22 -10.80 3.02
N SER A 330 -12.25 -10.54 2.13
CA SER A 330 -12.32 -10.98 0.74
C SER A 330 -12.30 -12.51 0.64
N LEU A 331 -11.39 -13.18 1.36
CA LEU A 331 -11.34 -14.65 1.43
C LEU A 331 -12.66 -15.24 1.94
N ILE A 332 -13.28 -14.63 2.95
CA ILE A 332 -14.58 -15.05 3.47
C ILE A 332 -15.65 -14.95 2.38
N ARG A 333 -15.71 -13.83 1.64
CA ARG A 333 -16.68 -13.64 0.54
C ARG A 333 -16.50 -14.65 -0.58
N ARG A 334 -15.27 -14.99 -0.91
CA ARG A 334 -14.93 -15.97 -1.95
C ARG A 334 -15.36 -17.39 -1.57
N ASN A 335 -15.20 -17.76 -0.31
CA ASN A 335 -15.43 -19.13 0.18
C ASN A 335 -16.81 -19.35 0.82
N ILE A 336 -17.52 -18.29 1.19
CA ILE A 336 -18.83 -18.38 1.84
C ILE A 336 -19.81 -17.48 1.07
N THR A 337 -20.58 -18.07 0.17
CA THR A 337 -21.63 -17.34 -0.58
C THR A 337 -22.86 -17.10 0.29
N ILE A 338 -23.54 -15.97 0.10
CA ILE A 338 -24.79 -15.66 0.80
C ILE A 338 -25.92 -16.56 0.26
N PRO A 339 -26.50 -17.47 1.07
CA PRO A 339 -27.57 -18.34 0.61
C PRO A 339 -28.83 -17.56 0.21
N GLN A 340 -29.59 -18.08 -0.75
CA GLN A 340 -30.85 -17.47 -1.15
C GLN A 340 -31.81 -17.30 0.02
N ARG A 341 -31.82 -18.24 0.96
CA ARG A 341 -32.66 -18.18 2.17
C ARG A 341 -32.32 -16.98 3.09
N VAL A 342 -31.09 -16.52 3.08
CA VAL A 342 -30.69 -15.29 3.78
C VAL A 342 -31.39 -14.09 3.13
N TRP A 343 -31.42 -14.03 1.79
CA TRP A 343 -32.10 -12.94 1.06
C TRP A 343 -33.61 -12.96 1.26
N ASP A 344 -34.22 -14.14 1.29
CA ASP A 344 -35.68 -14.33 1.34
C ASP A 344 -36.24 -14.13 2.76
N GLU A 345 -35.56 -14.64 3.77
CA GLU A 345 -36.03 -14.71 5.15
C GLU A 345 -35.09 -13.99 6.13
N GLY A 346 -33.78 -14.29 6.08
CA GLY A 346 -32.79 -13.86 7.06
C GLY A 346 -32.65 -12.34 7.14
N VAL A 347 -32.62 -11.65 6.03
CA VAL A 347 -32.47 -10.19 5.97
C VAL A 347 -33.62 -9.49 6.67
N LEU A 348 -34.86 -9.93 6.45
CA LEU A 348 -36.02 -9.35 7.13
C LEU A 348 -35.91 -9.51 8.65
N GLN A 349 -35.47 -10.66 9.13
CA GLN A 349 -35.39 -10.93 10.57
C GLN A 349 -34.18 -10.28 11.23
N VAL A 350 -32.98 -10.43 10.65
CA VAL A 350 -31.71 -10.01 11.28
C VAL A 350 -31.51 -8.50 11.18
N ILE A 351 -31.72 -7.91 9.98
CA ILE A 351 -31.47 -6.48 9.77
C ILE A 351 -32.69 -5.65 10.17
N TYR A 352 -33.87 -6.05 9.71
CA TYR A 352 -35.09 -5.25 9.88
C TYR A 352 -35.98 -5.71 11.05
N ARG A 353 -35.57 -6.77 11.81
CA ARG A 353 -36.27 -7.27 13.00
C ARG A 353 -37.76 -7.58 12.75
N GLY A 354 -38.08 -8.10 11.54
CA GLY A 354 -39.44 -8.40 11.11
C GLY A 354 -40.24 -7.20 10.58
N ASP A 355 -39.67 -6.00 10.57
CA ASP A 355 -40.33 -4.78 10.05
C ASP A 355 -40.34 -4.83 8.50
N ARG A 356 -41.48 -5.31 7.97
CA ARG A 356 -41.66 -5.50 6.53
C ARG A 356 -41.76 -4.19 5.76
N GLU A 357 -42.27 -3.12 6.38
CA GLU A 357 -42.40 -1.83 5.70
C GLU A 357 -41.01 -1.22 5.44
N ARG A 358 -40.15 -1.19 6.44
CA ARG A 358 -38.74 -0.74 6.29
C ARG A 358 -37.94 -1.63 5.34
N TYR A 359 -38.18 -2.94 5.35
CA TYR A 359 -37.53 -3.88 4.43
C TYR A 359 -37.90 -3.61 2.97
N GLU A 360 -39.20 -3.47 2.65
CA GLU A 360 -39.65 -3.17 1.28
C GLU A 360 -39.25 -1.75 0.84
N GLU A 361 -39.14 -0.80 1.73
CA GLU A 361 -38.63 0.54 1.42
C GLU A 361 -37.13 0.49 1.06
N ALA A 362 -36.33 -0.22 1.86
CA ALA A 362 -34.89 -0.36 1.62
C ALA A 362 -34.57 -1.05 0.27
N LYS A 363 -35.37 -2.03 -0.15
CA LYS A 363 -35.21 -2.72 -1.44
C LYS A 363 -35.37 -1.82 -2.67
N LYS A 364 -35.95 -0.62 -2.54
CA LYS A 364 -36.11 0.32 -3.65
C LYS A 364 -34.75 0.88 -4.13
N ASP A 365 -33.79 1.02 -3.22
CA ASP A 365 -32.38 1.26 -3.56
C ASP A 365 -31.62 -0.08 -3.55
N SER A 366 -31.56 -0.72 -4.67
CA SER A 366 -31.01 -2.06 -4.78
C SER A 366 -29.51 -2.11 -4.46
N VAL A 367 -28.75 -1.07 -4.78
CA VAL A 367 -27.29 -1.00 -4.54
C VAL A 367 -27.00 -0.88 -3.05
N THR A 368 -27.60 0.10 -2.39
CA THR A 368 -27.45 0.29 -0.94
C THR A 368 -28.00 -0.90 -0.15
N PHE A 369 -29.11 -1.49 -0.61
CA PHE A 369 -29.69 -2.68 0.01
C PHE A 369 -28.73 -3.87 -0.05
N GLN A 370 -28.19 -4.20 -1.24
CA GLN A 370 -27.22 -5.28 -1.40
C GLN A 370 -25.99 -5.08 -0.53
N ALA A 371 -25.36 -3.90 -0.57
CA ALA A 371 -24.20 -3.58 0.25
C ALA A 371 -24.49 -3.69 1.76
N THR A 372 -25.71 -3.34 2.19
CA THR A 372 -26.16 -3.48 3.58
C THR A 372 -26.29 -4.94 4.00
N VAL A 373 -26.86 -5.78 3.13
CA VAL A 373 -26.99 -7.23 3.38
C VAL A 373 -25.64 -7.90 3.45
N GLU A 374 -24.76 -7.66 2.46
CA GLU A 374 -23.42 -8.23 2.44
C GLU A 374 -22.61 -7.83 3.70
N ARG A 375 -22.61 -6.55 4.04
CA ARG A 375 -21.95 -6.06 5.25
C ARG A 375 -22.50 -6.73 6.52
N SER A 376 -23.81 -6.83 6.64
CA SER A 376 -24.45 -7.48 7.79
C SER A 376 -24.10 -8.96 7.88
N PHE A 377 -24.18 -9.69 6.76
CA PHE A 377 -23.93 -11.11 6.69
C PHE A 377 -22.47 -11.44 7.04
N TYR A 378 -21.52 -10.84 6.32
CA TYR A 378 -20.10 -11.17 6.51
C TYR A 378 -19.52 -10.67 7.84
N ASN A 379 -20.07 -9.61 8.44
CA ASN A 379 -19.62 -9.16 9.75
C ASN A 379 -20.24 -9.94 10.91
N ASN A 380 -21.40 -10.57 10.71
CA ASN A 380 -22.12 -11.29 11.78
C ASN A 380 -22.78 -12.57 11.27
N LEU A 381 -21.96 -13.49 10.76
CA LEU A 381 -22.43 -14.77 10.20
C LEU A 381 -23.26 -15.58 11.21
N GLU A 382 -22.93 -15.51 12.51
CA GLU A 382 -23.64 -16.18 13.58
C GLU A 382 -25.12 -15.79 13.66
N ALA A 383 -25.46 -14.52 13.42
CA ALA A 383 -26.85 -14.07 13.43
C ALA A 383 -27.70 -14.70 12.29
N TYR A 384 -27.03 -15.26 11.30
CA TYR A 384 -27.69 -15.93 10.16
C TYR A 384 -27.58 -17.45 10.22
N ARG A 385 -27.09 -18.05 11.33
CA ARG A 385 -26.80 -19.49 11.44
C ARG A 385 -28.00 -20.37 11.04
N GLU A 386 -29.23 -20.02 11.40
CA GLU A 386 -30.43 -20.79 11.03
C GLU A 386 -30.80 -20.72 9.53
N TYR A 387 -30.22 -19.77 8.79
CA TYR A 387 -30.42 -19.57 7.37
C TYR A 387 -29.26 -20.14 6.52
N LEU A 388 -28.23 -20.72 7.16
CA LEU A 388 -27.03 -21.26 6.49
C LEU A 388 -27.18 -22.71 6.03
N GLY A 389 -28.29 -23.39 6.30
CA GLY A 389 -28.45 -24.83 6.10
C GLY A 389 -28.13 -25.35 4.69
N ASP A 390 -28.17 -24.50 3.68
CA ASP A 390 -27.90 -24.84 2.27
C ASP A 390 -26.54 -24.31 1.76
N VAL A 391 -25.69 -23.77 2.68
CA VAL A 391 -24.36 -23.25 2.30
C VAL A 391 -23.46 -24.42 1.91
N GLN A 392 -22.95 -24.38 0.69
CA GLN A 392 -21.85 -25.22 0.27
C GLN A 392 -20.55 -24.59 0.81
N PHE A 393 -19.98 -25.17 1.87
CA PHE A 393 -18.75 -24.71 2.50
C PHE A 393 -17.69 -25.80 2.47
N ASP A 394 -16.56 -25.49 1.86
CA ASP A 394 -15.39 -26.37 1.82
C ASP A 394 -14.26 -25.78 2.67
N PRO A 395 -14.04 -26.28 3.90
CA PRO A 395 -12.98 -25.79 4.75
C PRO A 395 -11.57 -26.05 4.19
N VAL A 396 -11.41 -27.09 3.35
CA VAL A 396 -10.09 -27.44 2.78
C VAL A 396 -9.74 -26.44 1.67
N ALA A 397 -10.70 -26.07 0.84
CA ALA A 397 -10.51 -25.04 -0.19
C ALA A 397 -10.20 -23.69 0.47
N PHE A 398 -10.92 -23.32 1.52
CA PHE A 398 -10.67 -22.06 2.24
C PHE A 398 -9.29 -22.05 2.93
N ILE A 399 -8.85 -23.16 3.54
CA ILE A 399 -7.50 -23.30 4.10
C ILE A 399 -6.46 -23.11 3.00
N SER A 400 -6.66 -23.73 1.82
CA SER A 400 -5.75 -23.57 0.69
C SER A 400 -5.64 -22.12 0.21
N ASP A 401 -6.76 -21.40 0.18
CA ASP A 401 -6.75 -19.96 -0.15
C ASP A 401 -5.96 -19.14 0.88
N ILE A 402 -6.18 -19.41 2.18
CA ILE A 402 -5.42 -18.74 3.26
C ILE A 402 -3.92 -19.07 3.13
N ASP A 403 -3.59 -20.33 2.87
CA ASP A 403 -2.19 -20.76 2.72
C ASP A 403 -1.50 -20.04 1.57
N ASN A 404 -2.12 -20.02 0.40
CA ASN A 404 -1.57 -19.40 -0.80
C ASN A 404 -1.47 -17.86 -0.70
N ILE A 405 -2.45 -17.21 -0.06
CA ILE A 405 -2.61 -15.75 -0.08
C ILE A 405 -1.97 -15.09 1.14
N ILE A 406 -1.85 -15.80 2.27
CA ILE A 406 -1.33 -15.26 3.52
C ILE A 406 -0.07 -16.00 3.98
N VAL A 407 -0.15 -17.33 4.16
CA VAL A 407 0.92 -18.07 4.85
C VAL A 407 2.17 -18.22 4.00
N THR A 408 2.02 -18.58 2.72
CA THR A 408 3.16 -18.73 1.79
C THR A 408 3.92 -17.42 1.62
N PRO A 409 3.30 -16.25 1.31
CA PRO A 409 4.02 -14.98 1.23
C PRO A 409 4.74 -14.58 2.52
N LEU A 410 4.17 -14.90 3.69
CA LEU A 410 4.83 -14.64 4.97
C LEU A 410 6.02 -15.56 5.23
N THR A 411 5.93 -16.82 4.81
CA THR A 411 7.02 -17.79 4.91
C THR A 411 8.20 -17.39 4.03
N GLU A 412 7.92 -17.00 2.79
CA GLU A 412 8.92 -16.51 1.85
C GLU A 412 9.60 -15.23 2.35
N ALA A 413 8.83 -14.28 2.83
CA ALA A 413 9.38 -13.06 3.42
C ALA A 413 10.24 -13.37 4.66
N GLN A 414 9.79 -14.26 5.56
CA GLN A 414 10.57 -14.66 6.74
C GLN A 414 11.92 -15.29 6.36
N ALA A 415 11.97 -16.08 5.29
CA ALA A 415 13.21 -16.67 4.80
C ALA A 415 14.21 -15.59 4.34
N LEU A 416 13.75 -14.51 3.68
CA LEU A 416 14.62 -13.41 3.29
C LEU A 416 15.28 -12.75 4.50
N PHE A 417 14.56 -12.55 5.60
CA PHE A 417 15.13 -11.99 6.83
C PHE A 417 16.08 -12.94 7.55
N ALA A 418 15.88 -14.25 7.42
CA ALA A 418 16.78 -15.26 7.99
C ALA A 418 18.10 -15.36 7.22
N ASP A 419 18.05 -15.20 5.90
CA ASP A 419 19.20 -15.35 4.99
C ASP A 419 20.09 -14.11 4.90
N HIS A 420 19.58 -12.93 5.32
CA HIS A 420 20.27 -11.64 5.21
C HIS A 420 20.42 -10.99 6.58
N PRO A 421 21.66 -10.88 7.10
CA PRO A 421 21.89 -10.50 8.50
C PRO A 421 21.66 -9.02 8.80
N TYR A 422 21.60 -8.14 7.78
CA TYR A 422 21.54 -6.71 7.97
C TYR A 422 20.30 -6.10 7.33
N LEU A 423 19.66 -5.18 8.06
CA LEU A 423 18.49 -4.41 7.62
C LEU A 423 18.80 -2.92 7.75
N THR A 424 18.58 -2.18 6.67
CA THR A 424 18.64 -0.71 6.67
C THR A 424 17.27 -0.15 6.33
N ARG A 425 16.79 0.83 7.09
CA ARG A 425 15.61 1.63 6.79
C ARG A 425 16.04 3.04 6.41
N LEU A 426 15.59 3.48 5.26
CA LEU A 426 15.82 4.81 4.70
C LEU A 426 14.46 5.49 4.47
N TYR A 427 14.39 6.79 4.72
CA TYR A 427 13.18 7.57 4.47
C TYR A 427 13.51 8.92 3.84
N THR A 428 12.64 9.38 2.96
CA THR A 428 12.65 10.72 2.39
C THR A 428 11.24 11.17 2.03
N THR A 429 11.06 12.45 1.79
CA THR A 429 9.88 13.03 1.13
C THR A 429 10.31 13.67 -0.17
N LEU A 430 9.49 13.53 -1.22
CA LEU A 430 9.76 14.03 -2.56
C LEU A 430 8.51 14.63 -3.17
N SER A 431 8.64 15.81 -3.74
CA SER A 431 7.61 16.40 -4.62
C SER A 431 7.90 16.05 -6.08
N ALA A 432 6.90 16.11 -6.95
CA ALA A 432 7.00 15.69 -8.36
C ALA A 432 8.18 16.35 -9.11
N ASN A 433 8.49 17.62 -8.83
CA ASN A 433 9.60 18.36 -9.45
C ASN A 433 10.99 17.92 -8.98
N GLU A 434 11.09 17.14 -7.91
CA GLU A 434 12.33 16.60 -7.34
C GLU A 434 12.61 15.18 -7.84
N MET A 435 11.59 14.48 -8.35
CA MET A 435 11.67 13.12 -8.89
C MET A 435 12.32 13.07 -10.28
N THR A 436 13.48 13.69 -10.44
CA THR A 436 14.18 13.83 -11.73
C THR A 436 15.26 12.77 -11.95
N VAL A 437 15.66 12.05 -10.91
CA VAL A 437 16.66 10.98 -10.93
C VAL A 437 16.14 9.79 -10.13
N ASP A 438 16.26 8.58 -10.66
CA ASP A 438 15.89 7.36 -9.95
C ASP A 438 16.95 7.04 -8.89
N PRO A 439 16.60 6.93 -7.59
CA PRO A 439 17.56 6.62 -6.54
C PRO A 439 18.04 5.16 -6.68
N THR A 440 19.35 4.99 -6.57
CA THR A 440 20.06 3.70 -6.49
C THR A 440 20.71 3.55 -5.11
N PHE A 441 20.88 2.30 -4.69
CA PHE A 441 21.40 2.01 -3.34
C PHE A 441 22.60 1.07 -3.42
N ALA A 442 23.68 1.43 -2.73
CA ALA A 442 24.89 0.61 -2.58
C ALA A 442 25.02 0.11 -1.12
N PHE A 443 26.02 -0.72 -0.85
CA PHE A 443 26.29 -1.28 0.46
C PHE A 443 27.67 -0.85 0.95
N ASN A 444 27.78 -0.49 2.23
CA ASN A 444 29.02 -0.06 2.83
C ASN A 444 29.23 -0.75 4.20
N PRO A 445 30.17 -1.69 4.30
CA PRO A 445 30.45 -2.43 5.53
C PRO A 445 31.15 -1.59 6.61
N ASP A 446 31.72 -0.43 6.25
CA ASP A 446 32.51 0.40 7.17
C ASP A 446 31.65 1.35 8.01
N LEU A 447 30.34 1.40 7.75
CA LEU A 447 29.42 2.29 8.45
C LEU A 447 28.84 1.65 9.72
N LEU A 448 28.67 2.49 10.74
CA LEU A 448 28.10 2.08 12.03
C LEU A 448 26.60 1.79 11.94
N GLU A 449 26.11 1.01 12.89
CA GLU A 449 24.68 0.84 13.12
C GLU A 449 23.99 2.17 13.45
N VAL A 450 22.70 2.28 13.12
CA VAL A 450 21.84 3.43 13.45
C VAL A 450 20.65 2.91 14.24
N SER A 451 20.50 3.42 15.45
CA SER A 451 19.35 3.11 16.30
C SER A 451 18.14 3.91 15.85
N ASN A 452 16.97 3.28 15.85
CA ASN A 452 15.70 3.99 15.68
C ASN A 452 15.17 4.59 17.00
N ILE A 453 15.92 4.48 18.10
CA ILE A 453 15.57 5.09 19.39
C ILE A 453 16.42 6.32 19.59
N HIS A 454 15.80 7.47 19.60
CA HIS A 454 16.40 8.77 19.85
C HIS A 454 16.07 9.21 21.29
N THR A 455 17.05 9.70 22.02
CA THR A 455 16.86 10.10 23.42
C THR A 455 17.45 11.48 23.66
N ALA A 456 16.64 12.38 24.22
CA ALA A 456 17.09 13.67 24.71
C ALA A 456 16.94 13.77 26.25
N LYS A 457 17.72 14.63 26.89
CA LYS A 457 17.64 14.88 28.32
C LYS A 457 17.04 16.25 28.58
N ALA A 458 16.03 16.30 29.44
CA ALA A 458 15.41 17.53 29.90
C ALA A 458 15.75 17.77 31.39
N LYS A 459 15.95 19.03 31.75
CA LYS A 459 16.11 19.48 33.13
C LYS A 459 15.00 20.44 33.48
N TYR A 460 14.49 20.33 34.71
CA TYR A 460 13.67 21.38 35.29
C TYR A 460 14.63 22.49 35.82
N GLU A 461 14.41 23.72 35.36
CA GLU A 461 15.04 24.92 36.00
C GLU A 461 14.10 25.51 37.07
#